data_47b2e4ad0e9b22960f7d8c20ce61d895
#
_entry.id   47b2e4ad0e9b22960f7d8c20ce61d895
#
_cell.length_a   1.000
_cell.length_b   1.000
_cell.length_c   1.000
_cell.angle_alpha   90.00
_cell.angle_beta   90.00
_cell.angle_gamma   90.00
#
_symmetry.space_group_name_H-M   'P 1'
#
loop_
_entity.id
_entity.type
_entity.pdbx_description
1 polymer ?
#
loop_
_entity_poly.entity_id
_entity_poly.type
_entity_poly.pdbx_seq_one_letter_code
_entity_poly.pdbx_strand_id
1 'polypeptide(L)'
;MFDRREKNIEVFENSVSMMKNNIKLKQVVTDSIRRQTVYLEPDTIAIPEDQNLNCKTVISQKRSFEAASEYAREGKKVCVLNFASATNPGGGVTKGSTAQEECLCRCSTLYPCLNNDKMRQLFYNPHRKAENPLYNDDCIYTPDVTVFKTDTSVPEKLAEKDWYQVDVLTCAAPNLRRKPSNSMNPHAGKTAAKI
;
A
#
# COMPACT_ATOMS: atom_id res chain seq x y z
N MET A 1 4.00 2.01 30.88
CA MET A 1 3.99 1.13 29.68
C MET A 1 3.53 2.02 28.53
N PHE A 2 4.45 2.42 27.64
CA PHE A 2 4.07 3.30 26.51
C PHE A 2 3.09 2.54 25.61
N ASP A 3 1.95 3.16 25.29
CA ASP A 3 0.98 2.57 24.39
C ASP A 3 1.60 2.49 22.98
N ARG A 4 1.66 1.29 22.42
CA ARG A 4 2.17 1.04 21.06
C ARG A 4 1.45 1.88 20.01
N ARG A 5 0.18 2.22 20.24
CA ARG A 5 -0.60 3.07 19.35
C ARG A 5 -0.08 4.50 19.33
N GLU A 6 0.18 5.09 20.50
CA GLU A 6 0.72 6.44 20.61
C GLU A 6 2.06 6.53 19.88
N LYS A 7 2.95 5.56 20.11
CA LYS A 7 4.23 5.47 19.38
C LYS A 7 4.07 5.41 17.86
N ASN A 8 3.11 4.64 17.38
CA ASN A 8 2.82 4.54 15.94
C ASN A 8 2.28 5.85 15.36
N ILE A 9 1.48 6.59 16.12
CA ILE A 9 0.99 7.92 15.74
C ILE A 9 2.16 8.89 15.64
N GLU A 10 3.03 8.97 16.65
CA GLU A 10 4.23 9.81 16.63
C GLU A 10 5.13 9.51 15.42
N VAL A 11 5.38 8.22 15.13
CA VAL A 11 6.18 7.82 13.97
C VAL A 11 5.52 8.27 12.67
N PHE A 12 4.19 8.17 12.56
CA PHE A 12 3.45 8.60 11.37
C PHE A 12 3.48 10.13 11.23
N GLU A 13 3.23 10.89 12.29
CA GLU A 13 3.29 12.35 12.28
C GLU A 13 4.69 12.86 11.91
N ASN A 14 5.73 12.21 12.44
CA ASN A 14 7.10 12.48 12.04
C ASN A 14 7.33 12.21 10.54
N SER A 15 6.75 11.15 9.98
CA SER A 15 6.84 10.85 8.54
C SER A 15 6.13 11.92 7.70
N VAL A 16 4.94 12.35 8.12
CA VAL A 16 4.22 13.45 7.47
C VAL A 16 5.04 14.75 7.53
N SER A 17 5.65 15.05 8.67
CA SER A 17 6.52 16.22 8.83
C SER A 17 7.74 16.15 7.90
N MET A 18 8.39 14.99 7.81
CA MET A 18 9.52 14.79 6.89
C MET A 18 9.10 15.04 5.43
N MET A 19 7.98 14.49 4.98
CA MET A 19 7.47 14.69 3.63
C MET A 19 7.10 16.15 3.35
N LYS A 20 6.62 16.89 4.36
CA LYS A 20 6.29 18.32 4.23
C LYS A 20 7.53 19.23 4.19
N ASN A 21 8.61 18.86 4.84
CA ASN A 21 9.76 19.73 5.02
C ASN A 21 10.96 19.38 4.12
N ASN A 22 11.03 18.18 3.57
CA ASN A 22 12.09 17.76 2.66
C ASN A 22 11.68 17.96 1.20
N ILE A 23 12.46 18.74 0.45
CA ILE A 23 12.16 19.11 -0.94
C ILE A 23 12.15 17.89 -1.87
N LYS A 24 13.05 16.91 -1.64
CA LYS A 24 13.13 15.69 -2.44
C LYS A 24 11.90 14.81 -2.24
N LEU A 25 11.46 14.64 -0.99
CA LEU A 25 10.25 13.86 -0.70
C LEU A 25 9.00 14.52 -1.29
N LYS A 26 8.90 15.86 -1.23
CA LYS A 26 7.80 16.60 -1.89
C LYS A 26 7.77 16.34 -3.39
N GLN A 27 8.93 16.42 -4.04
CA GLN A 27 9.03 16.20 -5.48
C GLN A 27 8.62 14.77 -5.84
N VAL A 28 9.14 13.76 -5.12
CA VAL A 28 8.77 12.36 -5.32
C VAL A 28 7.26 12.15 -5.18
N VAL A 29 6.64 12.68 -4.12
CA VAL A 29 5.18 12.58 -3.93
C VAL A 29 4.43 13.17 -5.12
N THR A 30 4.82 14.35 -5.57
CA THR A 30 4.19 15.02 -6.71
C THR A 30 4.31 14.19 -7.99
N ASP A 31 5.50 13.67 -8.26
CA ASP A 31 5.76 12.86 -9.45
C ASP A 31 5.06 11.49 -9.41
N SER A 32 5.02 10.85 -8.25
CA SER A 32 4.30 9.60 -8.07
C SER A 32 2.79 9.81 -8.27
N ILE A 33 2.18 10.84 -7.67
CA ILE A 33 0.76 11.17 -7.85
C ILE A 33 0.43 11.45 -9.31
N ARG A 34 1.28 12.17 -10.02
CA ARG A 34 1.08 12.46 -11.46
C ARG A 34 1.04 11.20 -12.30
N ARG A 35 1.88 10.20 -11.97
CA ARG A 35 2.02 8.95 -12.71
C ARG A 35 1.15 7.80 -12.19
N GLN A 36 0.40 8.01 -11.08
CA GLN A 36 -0.51 7.01 -10.56
C GLN A 36 -1.58 6.62 -11.59
N THR A 37 -1.84 5.32 -11.66
CA THR A 37 -2.91 4.75 -12.47
C THR A 37 -3.86 3.97 -11.58
N VAL A 38 -5.16 4.10 -11.83
CA VAL A 38 -6.19 3.22 -11.25
C VAL A 38 -6.61 2.26 -12.35
N TYR A 39 -6.50 0.98 -12.09
CA TYR A 39 -7.03 -0.09 -12.94
C TYR A 39 -8.36 -0.54 -12.34
N LEU A 40 -9.40 -0.55 -13.14
CA LEU A 40 -10.73 -1.00 -12.73
C LEU A 40 -10.93 -2.46 -13.15
N GLU A 41 -11.70 -3.23 -12.39
CA GLU A 41 -11.97 -4.65 -12.68
C GLU A 41 -12.42 -4.92 -14.14
N PRO A 42 -13.24 -4.05 -14.80
CA PRO A 42 -13.61 -4.23 -16.20
C PRO A 42 -12.47 -3.95 -17.20
N ASP A 43 -11.36 -3.35 -16.77
CA ASP A 43 -10.27 -2.98 -17.66
C ASP A 43 -9.58 -4.25 -18.21
N THR A 44 -9.48 -4.35 -19.53
CA THR A 44 -8.75 -5.44 -20.17
C THR A 44 -7.26 -5.06 -20.25
N ILE A 45 -6.43 -5.78 -19.52
CA ILE A 45 -4.96 -5.64 -19.61
C ILE A 45 -4.47 -6.67 -20.62
N ALA A 46 -3.87 -6.20 -21.71
CA ALA A 46 -3.20 -7.10 -22.67
C ALA A 46 -1.99 -7.75 -21.99
N ILE A 47 -2.07 -9.04 -21.76
CA ILE A 47 -0.93 -9.84 -21.28
C ILE A 47 -0.19 -10.32 -22.53
N PRO A 48 1.12 -10.05 -22.68
CA PRO A 48 1.90 -10.59 -23.80
C PRO A 48 1.86 -12.11 -23.80
N GLU A 49 1.53 -12.71 -24.96
CA GLU A 49 1.29 -14.16 -25.08
C GLU A 49 2.52 -15.05 -24.88
N ASP A 50 3.73 -14.50 -24.94
CA ASP A 50 4.95 -15.32 -24.89
C ASP A 50 5.94 -14.78 -23.85
N GLN A 51 5.77 -15.22 -22.62
CA GLN A 51 6.83 -15.05 -21.63
C GLN A 51 7.05 -16.37 -20.90
N ASN A 52 8.01 -17.16 -21.40
CA ASN A 52 8.70 -18.18 -20.62
C ASN A 52 9.43 -17.51 -19.45
N LEU A 53 8.67 -16.93 -18.53
CA LEU A 53 9.18 -16.31 -17.31
C LEU A 53 9.60 -17.43 -16.36
N ASN A 54 10.89 -17.68 -16.26
CA ASN A 54 11.46 -18.49 -15.17
C ASN A 54 11.27 -17.72 -13.85
N CYS A 55 10.07 -17.79 -13.30
CA CYS A 55 9.76 -17.17 -12.01
C CYS A 55 10.37 -18.00 -10.88
N LYS A 56 11.17 -17.36 -10.02
CA LYS A 56 11.66 -17.94 -8.77
C LYS A 56 10.79 -17.46 -7.61
N THR A 57 10.16 -18.39 -6.91
CA THR A 57 9.44 -18.09 -5.66
C THR A 57 10.42 -18.18 -4.48
N VAL A 58 10.43 -17.11 -3.66
CA VAL A 58 11.22 -17.05 -2.42
C VAL A 58 10.28 -16.77 -1.27
N ILE A 59 10.32 -17.62 -0.25
CA ILE A 59 9.54 -17.45 0.99
C ILE A 59 10.46 -16.86 2.06
N SER A 60 9.99 -15.82 2.75
CA SER A 60 10.75 -15.12 3.78
C SER A 60 9.84 -14.70 4.93
N GLN A 61 10.39 -14.58 6.14
CA GLN A 61 9.70 -14.01 7.30
C GLN A 61 9.84 -12.47 7.40
N LYS A 62 10.50 -11.85 6.42
CA LYS A 62 10.71 -10.41 6.39
C LYS A 62 9.40 -9.66 6.14
N ARG A 63 9.34 -8.43 6.64
CA ARG A 63 8.25 -7.50 6.32
C ARG A 63 8.37 -7.03 4.87
N SER A 64 7.29 -6.48 4.33
CA SER A 64 7.21 -6.15 2.90
C SER A 64 8.33 -5.23 2.41
N PHE A 65 8.58 -4.09 3.09
CA PHE A 65 9.66 -3.19 2.69
C PHE A 65 11.04 -3.68 3.11
N GLU A 66 11.14 -4.49 4.15
CA GLU A 66 12.40 -5.14 4.52
C GLU A 66 12.85 -6.09 3.40
N ALA A 67 11.97 -6.96 2.91
CA ALA A 67 12.26 -7.82 1.77
C ALA A 67 12.53 -7.02 0.49
N ALA A 68 11.72 -6.00 0.21
CA ALA A 68 11.86 -5.16 -0.96
C ALA A 68 13.21 -4.42 -1.01
N SER A 69 13.72 -4.00 0.16
CA SER A 69 14.98 -3.26 0.26
C SER A 69 16.19 -4.02 -0.29
N GLU A 70 16.19 -5.34 -0.17
CA GLU A 70 17.30 -6.19 -0.66
C GLU A 70 17.40 -6.12 -2.17
N TYR A 71 16.26 -6.32 -2.84
CA TYR A 71 16.20 -6.26 -4.30
C TYR A 71 16.39 -4.86 -4.87
N ALA A 72 15.81 -3.85 -4.20
CA ALA A 72 15.96 -2.46 -4.62
C ALA A 72 17.42 -1.97 -4.54
N ARG A 73 18.16 -2.38 -3.49
CA ARG A 73 19.58 -2.05 -3.36
C ARG A 73 20.47 -2.75 -4.39
N GLU A 74 20.02 -3.87 -4.94
CA GLU A 74 20.66 -4.54 -6.08
C GLU A 74 20.31 -3.88 -7.43
N GLY A 75 19.57 -2.78 -7.43
CA GLY A 75 19.14 -2.06 -8.63
C GLY A 75 17.98 -2.72 -9.38
N LYS A 76 17.32 -3.70 -8.76
CA LYS A 76 16.14 -4.35 -9.35
C LYS A 76 14.92 -3.46 -9.23
N LYS A 77 14.04 -3.51 -10.23
CA LYS A 77 12.71 -2.90 -10.15
C LYS A 77 11.82 -3.78 -9.26
N VAL A 78 11.26 -3.20 -8.22
CA VAL A 78 10.48 -3.91 -7.21
C VAL A 78 9.07 -3.36 -7.16
N CYS A 79 8.06 -4.24 -7.18
CA CYS A 79 6.67 -3.89 -6.92
C CYS A 79 6.21 -4.58 -5.63
N VAL A 80 5.64 -3.81 -4.71
CA VAL A 80 5.13 -4.29 -3.41
C VAL A 80 3.62 -4.28 -3.43
N LEU A 81 2.99 -5.41 -3.09
CA LEU A 81 1.54 -5.47 -2.89
C LEU A 81 1.18 -4.86 -1.54
N ASN A 82 0.29 -3.88 -1.55
CA ASN A 82 -0.36 -3.30 -0.38
C ASN A 82 -1.75 -3.90 -0.20
N PHE A 83 -1.96 -4.65 0.87
CA PHE A 83 -3.26 -5.20 1.28
C PHE A 83 -4.09 -4.11 1.95
N ALA A 84 -4.74 -3.31 1.15
CA ALA A 84 -5.29 -2.03 1.54
C ALA A 84 -6.70 -2.08 2.11
N SER A 85 -7.03 -1.05 2.87
CA SER A 85 -8.42 -0.69 3.12
C SER A 85 -9.06 -0.16 1.84
N ALA A 86 -10.18 -0.73 1.44
CA ALA A 86 -10.95 -0.24 0.29
C ALA A 86 -11.60 1.13 0.53
N THR A 87 -11.77 1.53 1.78
CA THR A 87 -12.59 2.70 2.14
C THR A 87 -11.81 3.84 2.77
N ASN A 88 -10.63 3.58 3.32
CA ASN A 88 -9.84 4.58 4.03
C ASN A 88 -8.40 4.60 3.54
N PRO A 89 -7.93 5.69 2.90
CA PRO A 89 -6.53 5.80 2.50
C PRO A 89 -5.57 5.57 3.66
N GLY A 90 -4.64 4.61 3.52
CA GLY A 90 -3.70 4.27 4.57
C GLY A 90 -4.34 3.59 5.80
N GLY A 91 -5.56 3.05 5.65
CA GLY A 91 -6.24 2.31 6.71
C GLY A 91 -6.44 3.12 7.98
N GLY A 92 -5.98 2.60 9.09
CA GLY A 92 -6.00 3.23 10.41
C GLY A 92 -4.67 3.85 10.84
N VAL A 93 -3.80 4.27 9.90
CA VAL A 93 -2.45 4.79 10.20
C VAL A 93 -2.46 5.98 11.15
N THR A 94 -3.43 6.90 10.98
CA THR A 94 -3.62 8.07 11.86
C THR A 94 -4.07 7.71 13.27
N LYS A 95 -4.53 6.47 13.47
CA LYS A 95 -4.98 5.93 14.76
C LYS A 95 -3.99 4.92 15.35
N GLY A 96 -2.78 4.84 14.78
CA GLY A 96 -1.73 3.95 15.27
C GLY A 96 -1.94 2.46 15.02
N SER A 97 -2.82 2.09 14.08
CA SER A 97 -3.04 0.69 13.67
C SER A 97 -1.76 0.05 13.11
N THR A 98 -1.69 -1.30 13.13
CA THR A 98 -0.45 -2.07 12.92
C THR A 98 -0.49 -3.05 11.76
N ALA A 99 -1.55 -3.04 10.93
CA ALA A 99 -1.60 -3.90 9.75
C ALA A 99 -0.57 -3.46 8.69
N GLN A 100 -0.42 -4.24 7.64
CA GLN A 100 0.62 -4.04 6.63
C GLN A 100 0.53 -2.64 6.00
N GLU A 101 -0.65 -2.21 5.54
CA GLU A 101 -0.84 -0.89 4.91
C GLU A 101 -0.34 0.25 5.80
N GLU A 102 -0.69 0.22 7.09
CA GLU A 102 -0.27 1.26 8.02
C GLU A 102 1.25 1.26 8.24
N CYS A 103 1.88 0.08 8.23
CA CYS A 103 3.34 -0.02 8.32
C CYS A 103 4.01 0.59 7.08
N LEU A 104 3.51 0.28 5.87
CA LEU A 104 4.01 0.87 4.63
C LEU A 104 3.86 2.40 4.64
N CYS A 105 2.70 2.91 5.05
CA CYS A 105 2.43 4.34 5.12
C CYS A 105 3.31 5.09 6.14
N ARG A 106 3.72 4.42 7.24
CA ARG A 106 4.63 5.03 8.23
C ARG A 106 6.06 5.14 7.74
N CYS A 107 6.48 4.29 6.81
CA CYS A 107 7.89 4.18 6.41
C CYS A 107 8.20 4.88 5.08
N SER A 108 7.19 5.36 4.35
CA SER A 108 7.36 5.79 2.96
C SER A 108 6.49 6.97 2.57
N THR A 109 6.64 7.40 1.31
CA THR A 109 5.81 8.43 0.68
C THR A 109 4.43 7.91 0.23
N LEU A 110 4.03 6.69 0.59
CA LEU A 110 2.79 6.07 0.11
C LEU A 110 1.53 6.83 0.57
N TYR A 111 1.48 7.25 1.85
CA TYR A 111 0.26 7.85 2.41
C TYR A 111 -0.30 9.05 1.62
N PRO A 112 0.47 10.10 1.30
CA PRO A 112 -0.04 11.22 0.49
C PRO A 112 -0.40 10.78 -0.93
N CYS A 113 0.24 9.75 -1.46
CA CYS A 113 -0.13 9.17 -2.75
C CYS A 113 -1.50 8.47 -2.72
N LEU A 114 -1.90 7.89 -1.60
CA LEU A 114 -3.24 7.31 -1.44
C LEU A 114 -4.28 8.36 -1.02
N ASN A 115 -3.89 9.33 -0.20
CA ASN A 115 -4.78 10.30 0.42
C ASN A 115 -4.88 11.60 -0.39
N ASN A 116 -5.20 11.52 -1.69
CA ASN A 116 -5.45 12.65 -2.56
C ASN A 116 -6.85 12.56 -3.19
N ASP A 117 -7.32 13.65 -3.78
CA ASP A 117 -8.68 13.76 -4.31
C ASP A 117 -8.94 12.80 -5.47
N LYS A 118 -7.95 12.58 -6.36
CA LYS A 118 -8.08 11.66 -7.48
C LYS A 118 -8.34 10.23 -6.98
N MET A 119 -7.56 9.75 -6.00
CA MET A 119 -7.74 8.42 -5.44
C MET A 119 -9.04 8.30 -4.64
N ARG A 120 -9.44 9.36 -3.95
CA ARG A 120 -10.75 9.40 -3.26
C ARG A 120 -11.90 9.23 -4.24
N GLN A 121 -11.85 9.91 -5.38
CA GLN A 121 -12.91 9.87 -6.40
C GLN A 121 -12.95 8.54 -7.16
N LEU A 122 -11.78 8.03 -7.58
CA LEU A 122 -11.70 6.89 -8.48
C LEU A 122 -11.72 5.53 -7.75
N PHE A 123 -11.24 5.47 -6.50
CA PHE A 123 -11.10 4.22 -5.77
C PHE A 123 -11.91 4.20 -4.47
N TYR A 124 -11.63 5.07 -3.50
CA TYR A 124 -12.20 4.96 -2.15
C TYR A 124 -13.71 5.24 -2.09
N ASN A 125 -14.21 6.27 -2.78
CA ASN A 125 -15.63 6.60 -2.75
C ASN A 125 -16.52 5.57 -3.46
N PRO A 126 -16.14 5.01 -4.63
CA PRO A 126 -16.88 3.88 -5.23
C PRO A 126 -17.01 2.69 -4.28
N HIS A 127 -15.91 2.27 -3.63
CA HIS A 127 -15.94 1.16 -2.70
C HIS A 127 -16.78 1.43 -1.45
N ARG A 128 -16.81 2.68 -0.95
CA ARG A 128 -17.70 3.06 0.15
C ARG A 128 -19.19 2.95 -0.24
N LYS A 129 -19.53 3.38 -1.45
CA LYS A 129 -20.92 3.34 -1.96
C LYS A 129 -21.39 1.93 -2.27
N ALA A 130 -20.50 1.05 -2.69
CA ALA A 130 -20.83 -0.32 -3.04
C ALA A 130 -21.25 -1.16 -1.83
N GLU A 131 -20.86 -0.78 -0.61
CA GLU A 131 -21.14 -1.47 0.66
C GLU A 131 -20.82 -3.00 0.65
N ASN A 132 -20.01 -3.44 -0.31
CA ASN A 132 -19.63 -4.84 -0.47
C ASN A 132 -18.34 -5.13 0.32
N PRO A 133 -18.36 -6.01 1.34
CA PRO A 133 -17.17 -6.30 2.16
C PRO A 133 -16.11 -7.14 1.42
N LEU A 134 -16.45 -7.74 0.29
CA LEU A 134 -15.50 -8.53 -0.52
C LEU A 134 -14.71 -7.66 -1.49
N TYR A 135 -15.27 -6.47 -1.80
CA TYR A 135 -14.73 -5.55 -2.80
C TYR A 135 -14.58 -6.19 -4.20
N ASN A 136 -13.99 -5.46 -5.11
CA ASN A 136 -13.68 -5.90 -6.48
C ASN A 136 -12.15 -5.94 -6.68
N ASP A 137 -11.72 -6.22 -7.92
CA ASP A 137 -10.31 -6.32 -8.28
C ASP A 137 -9.69 -4.97 -8.69
N ASP A 138 -10.38 -3.84 -8.41
CA ASP A 138 -9.80 -2.52 -8.63
C ASP A 138 -8.49 -2.36 -7.87
N CYS A 139 -7.50 -1.73 -8.50
CA CYS A 139 -6.23 -1.46 -7.85
C CYS A 139 -5.64 -0.10 -8.24
N ILE A 140 -4.79 0.43 -7.35
CA ILE A 140 -4.01 1.65 -7.58
C ILE A 140 -2.55 1.24 -7.78
N TYR A 141 -1.98 1.55 -8.92
CA TYR A 141 -0.55 1.46 -9.14
C TYR A 141 0.10 2.80 -8.83
N THR A 142 1.03 2.82 -7.88
CA THR A 142 1.79 4.00 -7.46
C THR A 142 3.27 3.76 -7.73
N PRO A 143 3.88 4.41 -8.75
CA PRO A 143 5.29 4.25 -9.05
C PRO A 143 6.18 5.04 -8.10
N ASP A 144 7.41 4.59 -7.92
CA ASP A 144 8.53 5.27 -7.25
C ASP A 144 8.21 5.79 -5.83
N VAL A 145 7.48 4.99 -5.07
CA VAL A 145 7.28 5.26 -3.65
C VAL A 145 8.64 5.20 -2.93
N THR A 146 9.06 6.31 -2.33
CA THR A 146 10.33 6.37 -1.59
C THR A 146 10.16 5.87 -0.18
N VAL A 147 10.94 4.87 0.21
CA VAL A 147 11.05 4.36 1.57
C VAL A 147 12.19 5.08 2.26
N PHE A 148 11.90 5.78 3.36
CA PHE A 148 12.83 6.63 4.10
C PHE A 148 12.93 6.28 5.60
N LYS A 149 12.23 5.22 6.02
CA LYS A 149 12.35 4.59 7.34
C LYS A 149 12.44 3.09 7.22
N THR A 150 13.02 2.43 8.23
CA THR A 150 13.04 0.97 8.32
C THR A 150 11.62 0.41 8.51
N ASP A 151 11.30 -0.71 7.85
CA ASP A 151 10.05 -1.44 8.08
C ASP A 151 10.23 -2.43 9.22
N THR A 152 10.27 -1.90 10.43
CA THR A 152 10.43 -2.66 11.69
C THR A 152 9.26 -2.38 12.64
N SER A 153 9.23 -3.06 13.78
CA SER A 153 8.25 -2.79 14.84
C SER A 153 8.38 -1.38 15.41
N VAL A 154 9.58 -0.79 15.36
CA VAL A 154 9.89 0.60 15.71
C VAL A 154 10.64 1.20 14.52
N PRO A 155 9.94 1.84 13.56
CA PRO A 155 10.57 2.40 12.37
C PRO A 155 11.55 3.52 12.70
N GLU A 156 12.78 3.41 12.20
CA GLU A 156 13.85 4.38 12.35
C GLU A 156 14.11 5.09 11.01
N LYS A 157 14.57 6.34 11.08
CA LYS A 157 14.93 7.10 9.88
C LYS A 157 16.16 6.50 9.22
N LEU A 158 16.08 6.30 7.90
CA LEU A 158 17.22 6.00 7.06
C LEU A 158 17.99 7.29 6.74
N ALA A 159 19.31 7.18 6.60
CA ALA A 159 20.09 8.27 5.99
C ALA A 159 19.62 8.47 4.55
N GLU A 160 19.67 9.69 4.03
CA GLU A 160 19.14 10.01 2.70
C GLU A 160 19.79 9.19 1.58
N LYS A 161 21.05 8.85 1.71
CA LYS A 161 21.78 7.97 0.79
C LYS A 161 21.29 6.51 0.78
N ASP A 162 20.58 6.10 1.83
CA ASP A 162 20.07 4.76 2.01
C ASP A 162 18.57 4.65 1.67
N TRP A 163 17.94 5.76 1.25
CA TRP A 163 16.58 5.74 0.73
C TRP A 163 16.52 4.93 -0.56
N TYR A 164 15.45 4.23 -0.76
CA TYR A 164 15.21 3.45 -1.98
C TYR A 164 13.78 3.62 -2.48
N GLN A 165 13.56 3.29 -3.72
CA GLN A 165 12.26 3.40 -4.38
C GLN A 165 11.71 2.02 -4.72
N VAL A 166 10.40 1.91 -4.60
CA VAL A 166 9.62 0.74 -5.01
C VAL A 166 8.32 1.21 -5.66
N ASP A 167 7.79 0.42 -6.56
CA ASP A 167 6.41 0.58 -7.00
C ASP A 167 5.49 -0.08 -5.97
N VAL A 168 4.28 0.45 -5.81
CA VAL A 168 3.28 -0.14 -4.91
C VAL A 168 1.98 -0.40 -5.67
N LEU A 169 1.52 -1.65 -5.64
CA LEU A 169 0.21 -2.04 -6.12
C LEU A 169 -0.74 -2.13 -4.91
N THR A 170 -1.70 -1.23 -4.85
CA THR A 170 -2.67 -1.13 -3.76
C THR A 170 -3.97 -1.80 -4.18
N CYS A 171 -4.31 -2.92 -3.54
CA CYS A 171 -5.52 -3.69 -3.80
C CYS A 171 -6.34 -3.81 -2.52
N ALA A 172 -7.66 -3.76 -2.64
CA ALA A 172 -8.56 -3.90 -1.51
C ALA A 172 -8.56 -5.33 -0.98
N ALA A 173 -8.20 -5.50 0.31
CA ALA A 173 -8.34 -6.79 0.98
C ALA A 173 -9.79 -7.00 1.47
N PRO A 174 -10.37 -8.20 1.37
CA PRO A 174 -11.68 -8.49 1.91
C PRO A 174 -11.79 -8.15 3.39
N ASN A 175 -12.85 -7.45 3.80
CA ASN A 175 -13.07 -7.07 5.18
C ASN A 175 -14.24 -7.84 5.81
N LEU A 176 -13.95 -9.01 6.36
CA LEU A 176 -14.93 -9.89 7.00
C LEU A 176 -15.31 -9.50 8.43
N ARG A 177 -14.77 -8.39 8.99
CA ARG A 177 -15.12 -7.92 10.34
C ARG A 177 -16.54 -7.39 10.46
N ARG A 178 -17.12 -6.87 9.37
CA ARG A 178 -18.54 -6.61 9.27
C ARG A 178 -19.21 -7.96 9.00
N LYS A 179 -19.92 -8.51 9.98
CA LYS A 179 -20.79 -9.67 9.74
C LYS A 179 -21.71 -9.31 8.59
N PRO A 180 -21.72 -10.04 7.47
CA PRO A 180 -22.76 -9.87 6.49
C PRO A 180 -24.08 -10.10 7.23
N SER A 181 -25.01 -9.16 7.15
CA SER A 181 -26.37 -9.38 7.60
C SER A 181 -26.86 -10.67 6.95
N ASN A 182 -27.10 -11.69 7.69
CA ASN A 182 -27.72 -13.01 7.43
C ASN A 182 -27.94 -13.52 5.99
N SER A 183 -27.46 -12.87 4.96
CA SER A 183 -27.43 -13.38 3.60
C SER A 183 -26.09 -14.09 3.39
N MET A 184 -26.12 -15.41 3.27
CA MET A 184 -24.98 -16.17 2.74
C MET A 184 -24.54 -15.52 1.44
N ASN A 185 -23.38 -14.85 1.44
CA ASN A 185 -22.85 -14.31 0.21
C ASN A 185 -22.27 -15.47 -0.60
N PRO A 186 -22.91 -15.87 -1.72
CA PRO A 186 -22.48 -17.02 -2.53
C PRO A 186 -21.10 -16.83 -3.16
N HIS A 187 -20.53 -15.62 -3.07
CA HIS A 187 -19.23 -15.29 -3.63
C HIS A 187 -18.07 -15.37 -2.60
N ALA A 188 -18.34 -15.59 -1.31
CA ALA A 188 -17.28 -15.67 -0.28
C ALA A 188 -16.21 -16.74 -0.60
N GLY A 189 -16.61 -17.85 -1.22
CA GLY A 189 -15.68 -18.91 -1.66
C GLY A 189 -14.84 -18.56 -2.89
N LYS A 190 -15.30 -17.63 -3.74
CA LYS A 190 -14.56 -17.23 -4.94
C LYS A 190 -13.47 -16.21 -4.64
N THR A 191 -13.67 -15.35 -3.64
CA THR A 191 -12.68 -14.35 -3.24
C THR A 191 -11.50 -14.97 -2.49
N ALA A 192 -11.74 -16.03 -1.70
CA ALA A 192 -10.65 -16.77 -1.04
C ALA A 192 -9.72 -17.51 -2.04
N ALA A 193 -10.19 -17.76 -3.26
CA ALA A 193 -9.38 -18.36 -4.33
C ALA A 193 -8.59 -17.33 -5.15
N LYS A 194 -8.81 -16.03 -4.94
CA LYS A 194 -8.10 -14.91 -5.62
C LYS A 194 -6.90 -14.39 -4.84
N ILE A 195 -6.66 -14.89 -3.62
CA ILE A 195 -5.48 -14.65 -2.81
C ILE A 195 -4.59 -15.88 -2.86
#